data_fcf6d3fb84e102928814ac412b281d69
#
_entry.id   fcf6d3fb84e102928814ac412b281d69
#
_cell.length_a   1.000
_cell.length_b   1.000
_cell.length_c   1.000
_cell.angle_alpha   90.00
_cell.angle_beta   90.00
_cell.angle_gamma   90.00
#
_symmetry.space_group_name_H-M   'P 1'
#
loop_
_entity.id
_entity.type
_entity.pdbx_description
1 polymer ?
#
loop_
_entity_poly.entity_id
_entity_poly.type
_entity_poly.pdbx_seq_one_letter_code
_entity_poly.pdbx_strand_id
1 'polypeptide(L)'
;MRGKRAETVNQLEEIRRVVPVIALGLAIVALILAAMAMDASREAREAAKAERAAVIFTVEQEPTATLLVGDAWEFAALYRAAADPAEKQRIGEALEAQGYFSAAVPLSWEYQDYMRTYCHLYGCPYPLALAVADWETRGQFNMDAIGPAGEAGIFQLNPGPNGTYHAELEAATGLDPTTPEGNIAGGCYKLGKYLAEYGDAAMVAMAYNRGQAGARAAWEAGITSNDYTDAVLEALERWECTVNAWAGE
;
A
#
# COMPACT_ATOMS: atom_id res chain seq x y z
N MET A 1 25.16 -20.11 67.87
CA MET A 1 24.55 -20.36 66.56
C MET A 1 23.26 -19.54 66.26
N ARG A 2 22.52 -19.03 67.23
CA ARG A 2 21.28 -18.27 67.04
C ARG A 2 21.51 -16.82 66.48
N GLY A 3 22.61 -16.14 66.81
CA GLY A 3 22.87 -14.75 66.35
C GLY A 3 23.11 -14.61 64.84
N LYS A 4 23.88 -15.53 64.23
CA LYS A 4 24.19 -15.49 62.78
C LYS A 4 22.96 -15.71 61.89
N ARG A 5 21.95 -16.45 62.36
CA ARG A 5 20.71 -16.66 61.61
C ARG A 5 19.80 -15.43 61.58
N ALA A 6 19.76 -14.66 62.65
CA ALA A 6 18.98 -13.42 62.75
C ALA A 6 19.57 -12.32 61.86
N GLU A 7 20.90 -12.23 61.80
CA GLU A 7 21.60 -11.26 60.94
C GLU A 7 21.40 -11.53 59.44
N THR A 8 21.41 -12.82 59.03
CA THR A 8 21.16 -13.22 57.65
C THR A 8 19.70 -12.96 57.21
N VAL A 9 18.74 -13.14 58.10
CA VAL A 9 17.31 -12.87 57.84
C VAL A 9 17.08 -11.36 57.65
N ASN A 10 17.68 -10.51 58.49
CA ASN A 10 17.59 -9.05 58.34
C ASN A 10 18.22 -8.56 57.04
N GLN A 11 19.37 -9.09 56.65
CA GLN A 11 20.00 -8.77 55.37
C GLN A 11 19.15 -9.18 54.15
N LEU A 12 18.50 -10.31 54.21
CA LEU A 12 17.59 -10.78 53.16
C LEU A 12 16.32 -9.91 53.06
N GLU A 13 15.80 -9.42 54.18
CA GLU A 13 14.67 -8.51 54.18
C GLU A 13 15.02 -7.12 53.65
N GLU A 14 16.21 -6.58 53.93
CA GLU A 14 16.72 -5.33 53.33
C GLU A 14 16.90 -5.45 51.82
N ILE A 15 17.52 -6.52 51.34
CA ILE A 15 17.68 -6.81 49.91
C ILE A 15 16.31 -6.89 49.24
N ARG A 16 15.33 -7.55 49.85
CA ARG A 16 13.98 -7.70 49.32
C ARG A 16 13.20 -6.38 49.19
N ARG A 17 13.55 -5.36 50.02
CA ARG A 17 12.98 -3.99 49.94
C ARG A 17 13.70 -3.11 48.91
N VAL A 18 15.01 -3.25 48.77
CA VAL A 18 15.84 -2.36 47.93
C VAL A 18 15.82 -2.79 46.47
N VAL A 19 15.82 -4.09 46.18
CA VAL A 19 15.85 -4.62 44.79
C VAL A 19 14.67 -4.10 43.94
N PRO A 20 13.40 -4.08 44.41
CA PRO A 20 12.29 -3.56 43.61
C PRO A 20 12.40 -2.06 43.32
N VAL A 21 12.96 -1.29 44.26
CA VAL A 21 13.14 0.17 44.09
C VAL A 21 14.22 0.46 43.04
N ILE A 22 15.33 -0.29 43.07
CA ILE A 22 16.39 -0.20 42.07
C ILE A 22 15.87 -0.62 40.69
N ALA A 23 15.13 -1.74 40.64
CA ALA A 23 14.54 -2.24 39.39
C ALA A 23 13.55 -1.23 38.78
N LEU A 24 12.71 -0.58 39.60
CA LEU A 24 11.80 0.47 39.14
C LEU A 24 12.57 1.69 38.64
N GLY A 25 13.62 2.10 39.33
CA GLY A 25 14.49 3.22 38.91
C GLY A 25 15.14 2.95 37.56
N LEU A 26 15.69 1.74 37.35
CA LEU A 26 16.27 1.33 36.08
C LEU A 26 15.25 1.27 34.95
N ALA A 27 14.01 0.81 35.24
CA ALA A 27 12.95 0.76 34.24
C ALA A 27 12.52 2.19 33.81
N ILE A 28 12.45 3.13 34.75
CA ILE A 28 12.15 4.55 34.45
C ILE A 28 13.25 5.18 33.59
N VAL A 29 14.51 4.93 33.93
CA VAL A 29 15.65 5.43 33.13
C VAL A 29 15.62 4.84 31.72
N ALA A 30 15.34 3.54 31.57
CA ALA A 30 15.23 2.91 30.26
C ALA A 30 14.07 3.50 29.42
N LEU A 31 12.93 3.81 30.04
CA LEU A 31 11.81 4.46 29.36
C LEU A 31 12.16 5.88 28.92
N ILE A 32 12.86 6.66 29.75
CA ILE A 32 13.32 8.00 29.38
C ILE A 32 14.31 7.95 28.23
N LEU A 33 15.27 7.04 28.25
CA LEU A 33 16.23 6.86 27.16
C LEU A 33 15.56 6.41 25.85
N ALA A 34 14.57 5.54 25.92
CA ALA A 34 13.79 5.14 24.77
C ALA A 34 12.97 6.32 24.18
N ALA A 35 12.37 7.13 25.03
CA ALA A 35 11.64 8.33 24.58
C ALA A 35 12.59 9.35 23.91
N MET A 36 13.75 9.59 24.49
CA MET A 36 14.77 10.50 23.92
C MET A 36 15.32 9.97 22.58
N ALA A 37 15.50 8.66 22.43
CA ALA A 37 15.92 8.05 21.17
C ALA A 37 14.84 8.17 20.08
N MET A 38 13.56 8.08 20.45
CA MET A 38 12.45 8.28 19.53
C MET A 38 12.33 9.74 19.09
N ASP A 39 12.50 10.71 20.00
CA ASP A 39 12.52 12.14 19.65
C ASP A 39 13.72 12.49 18.73
N ALA A 40 14.91 12.00 19.03
CA ALA A 40 16.09 12.21 18.19
C ALA A 40 15.91 11.61 16.78
N SER A 41 15.27 10.44 16.68
CA SER A 41 14.97 9.82 15.38
C SER A 41 13.93 10.60 14.59
N ARG A 42 12.96 11.22 15.27
CA ARG A 42 11.94 12.08 14.66
C ARG A 42 12.57 13.39 14.16
N GLU A 43 13.40 14.05 14.97
CA GLU A 43 14.14 15.25 14.57
C GLU A 43 15.05 14.99 13.36
N ALA A 44 15.76 13.86 13.35
CA ALA A 44 16.61 13.47 12.23
C ALA A 44 15.78 13.24 10.93
N ARG A 45 14.59 12.67 11.02
CA ARG A 45 13.68 12.51 9.87
C ARG A 45 13.16 13.85 9.37
N GLU A 46 12.76 14.74 10.27
CA GLU A 46 12.28 16.09 9.90
C GLU A 46 13.41 16.94 9.29
N ALA A 47 14.64 16.85 9.84
CA ALA A 47 15.81 17.52 9.27
C ALA A 47 16.17 16.99 7.88
N ALA A 48 16.16 15.66 7.68
CA ALA A 48 16.37 15.05 6.37
C ALA A 48 15.27 15.44 5.37
N LYS A 49 14.04 15.59 5.83
CA LYS A 49 12.91 16.06 5.01
C LYS A 49 13.07 17.52 4.61
N ALA A 50 13.50 18.38 5.54
CA ALA A 50 13.77 19.79 5.27
C ALA A 50 14.97 19.98 4.32
N GLU A 51 16.04 19.20 4.48
CA GLU A 51 17.22 19.22 3.59
C GLU A 51 16.84 18.77 2.16
N ARG A 52 16.02 17.74 2.02
CA ARG A 52 15.48 17.31 0.72
C ARG A 52 14.59 18.36 0.08
N ALA A 53 13.74 19.04 0.85
CA ALA A 53 12.90 20.13 0.36
C ALA A 53 13.73 21.36 -0.08
N ALA A 54 14.84 21.65 0.56
CA ALA A 54 15.70 22.79 0.22
C ALA A 54 16.48 22.59 -1.09
N VAL A 55 16.76 21.35 -1.51
CA VAL A 55 17.43 21.04 -2.78
C VAL A 55 16.54 21.32 -3.99
N ILE A 56 15.23 21.40 -3.81
CA ILE A 56 14.25 21.61 -4.88
C ILE A 56 14.23 23.06 -5.39
N PHE A 57 14.72 24.05 -4.65
CA PHE A 57 14.52 25.48 -4.93
C PHE A 57 15.65 26.21 -5.67
N THR A 58 16.72 25.53 -6.12
CA THR A 58 17.87 26.19 -6.75
C THR A 58 18.25 25.64 -8.12
N VAL A 59 17.28 25.51 -9.06
CA VAL A 59 17.63 25.32 -10.48
C VAL A 59 16.79 26.26 -11.35
N GLU A 60 17.35 27.43 -11.65
CA GLU A 60 16.94 28.25 -12.79
C GLU A 60 17.50 27.68 -14.09
N GLN A 61 16.58 27.38 -15.02
CA GLN A 61 16.66 27.40 -16.49
C GLN A 61 17.77 26.63 -17.22
N GLU A 62 17.41 25.43 -17.70
CA GLU A 62 17.58 24.94 -19.07
C GLU A 62 16.72 23.68 -19.27
N PRO A 63 16.14 23.36 -20.48
CA PRO A 63 15.23 22.24 -20.67
C PRO A 63 16.00 20.93 -20.89
N THR A 64 16.69 20.48 -19.89
CA THR A 64 17.25 19.13 -19.81
C THR A 64 16.60 18.45 -18.63
N ALA A 65 16.12 17.22 -18.83
CA ALA A 65 15.40 16.42 -17.84
C ALA A 65 15.98 16.64 -16.42
N THR A 66 15.29 17.42 -15.61
CA THR A 66 15.67 17.67 -14.23
C THR A 66 15.53 16.35 -13.50
N LEU A 67 16.67 15.78 -13.10
CA LEU A 67 16.71 14.60 -12.25
C LEU A 67 16.09 15.00 -10.91
N LEU A 68 14.84 14.63 -10.67
CA LEU A 68 14.18 14.85 -9.40
C LEU A 68 14.81 13.89 -8.37
N VAL A 69 15.61 14.41 -7.46
CA VAL A 69 16.19 13.66 -6.35
C VAL A 69 15.23 13.78 -5.17
N GLY A 70 14.34 12.81 -4.99
CA GLY A 70 13.36 12.79 -3.93
C GLY A 70 12.52 11.52 -3.96
N ASP A 71 11.67 11.33 -2.97
CA ASP A 71 10.72 10.22 -2.92
C ASP A 71 9.64 10.42 -4.01
N ALA A 72 9.43 9.43 -4.86
CA ALA A 72 8.44 9.49 -5.95
C ALA A 72 7.01 9.78 -5.43
N TRP A 73 6.69 9.40 -4.19
CA TRP A 73 5.43 9.75 -3.55
C TRP A 73 5.27 11.25 -3.31
N GLU A 74 6.36 11.95 -2.94
CA GLU A 74 6.34 13.40 -2.78
C GLU A 74 6.12 14.09 -4.13
N PHE A 75 6.74 13.58 -5.19
CA PHE A 75 6.55 14.10 -6.54
C PHE A 75 5.16 13.76 -7.12
N ALA A 76 4.62 12.60 -6.82
CA ALA A 76 3.23 12.26 -7.15
C ALA A 76 2.24 13.22 -6.46
N ALA A 77 2.53 13.65 -5.24
CA ALA A 77 1.72 14.68 -4.58
C ALA A 77 1.80 16.04 -5.31
N LEU A 78 2.96 16.42 -5.83
CA LEU A 78 3.11 17.63 -6.67
C LEU A 78 2.36 17.47 -7.99
N TYR A 79 2.41 16.31 -8.63
CA TYR A 79 1.66 15.99 -9.84
C TYR A 79 0.15 16.18 -9.62
N ARG A 80 -0.38 15.67 -8.49
CA ARG A 80 -1.80 15.84 -8.13
C ARG A 80 -2.17 17.29 -7.85
N ALA A 81 -1.27 18.05 -7.23
CA ALA A 81 -1.50 19.44 -6.84
C ALA A 81 -1.31 20.45 -8.00
N ALA A 82 -0.61 20.07 -9.09
CA ALA A 82 -0.31 20.95 -10.19
C ALA A 82 -1.60 21.38 -10.93
N ALA A 83 -1.90 22.68 -10.87
CA ALA A 83 -3.05 23.27 -11.56
C ALA A 83 -2.72 23.69 -13.01
N ASP A 84 -1.45 24.02 -13.29
CA ASP A 84 -0.97 24.31 -14.63
C ASP A 84 -0.73 23.03 -15.44
N PRO A 85 -1.40 22.82 -16.58
CA PRO A 85 -1.21 21.65 -17.41
C PRO A 85 0.24 21.43 -17.87
N ALA A 86 0.99 22.50 -18.16
CA ALA A 86 2.37 22.39 -18.61
C ALA A 86 3.30 21.97 -17.46
N GLU A 87 3.03 22.40 -16.23
CA GLU A 87 3.73 21.95 -15.04
C GLU A 87 3.37 20.50 -14.74
N LYS A 88 2.10 20.13 -14.76
CA LYS A 88 1.63 18.76 -14.59
C LYS A 88 2.29 17.80 -15.56
N GLN A 89 2.40 18.20 -16.84
CA GLN A 89 3.09 17.40 -17.86
C GLN A 89 4.56 17.19 -17.53
N ARG A 90 5.31 18.24 -17.15
CA ARG A 90 6.73 18.14 -16.79
C ARG A 90 6.97 17.24 -15.59
N ILE A 91 6.12 17.33 -14.56
CA ILE A 91 6.20 16.46 -13.38
C ILE A 91 5.90 15.02 -13.80
N GLY A 92 4.89 14.79 -14.64
CA GLY A 92 4.55 13.47 -15.14
C GLY A 92 5.68 12.82 -15.93
N GLU A 93 6.36 13.56 -16.82
CA GLU A 93 7.54 13.09 -17.56
C GLU A 93 8.70 12.72 -16.62
N ALA A 94 8.91 13.49 -15.56
CA ALA A 94 9.92 13.18 -14.56
C ALA A 94 9.56 11.93 -13.74
N LEU A 95 8.30 11.74 -13.39
CA LEU A 95 7.80 10.54 -12.72
C LEU A 95 7.89 9.30 -13.60
N GLU A 96 7.65 9.44 -14.91
CA GLU A 96 7.84 8.35 -15.86
C GLU A 96 9.32 7.98 -16.01
N ALA A 97 10.22 8.97 -16.08
CA ALA A 97 11.66 8.74 -16.13
C ALA A 97 12.19 8.03 -14.86
N GLN A 98 11.52 8.18 -13.73
CA GLN A 98 11.82 7.48 -12.47
C GLN A 98 11.12 6.12 -12.33
N GLY A 99 10.27 5.73 -13.29
CA GLY A 99 9.52 4.48 -13.26
C GLY A 99 8.26 4.50 -12.38
N TYR A 100 7.89 5.66 -11.81
CA TYR A 100 6.61 5.78 -11.11
C TYR A 100 5.44 5.64 -12.09
N PHE A 101 5.49 6.30 -13.24
CA PHE A 101 4.64 5.99 -14.37
C PHE A 101 5.38 5.10 -15.37
N SER A 102 4.65 4.34 -16.16
CA SER A 102 5.21 3.49 -17.19
C SER A 102 4.38 3.57 -18.47
N ALA A 103 5.03 3.86 -19.59
CA ALA A 103 4.40 3.82 -20.91
C ALA A 103 3.93 2.40 -21.31
N ALA A 104 4.45 1.36 -20.66
CA ALA A 104 4.01 -0.01 -20.87
C ALA A 104 2.66 -0.34 -20.22
N VAL A 105 2.21 0.47 -19.25
CA VAL A 105 0.89 0.36 -18.63
C VAL A 105 -0.11 1.15 -19.47
N PRO A 106 -1.14 0.53 -20.06
CA PRO A 106 -2.07 1.19 -20.97
C PRO A 106 -3.14 2.01 -20.23
N LEU A 107 -2.71 2.79 -19.26
CA LEU A 107 -3.50 3.73 -18.46
C LEU A 107 -2.86 5.12 -18.54
N SER A 108 -3.67 6.16 -18.48
CA SER A 108 -3.16 7.53 -18.31
C SER A 108 -2.34 7.64 -17.01
N TRP A 109 -1.43 8.61 -16.92
CA TRP A 109 -0.68 8.88 -15.69
C TRP A 109 -1.59 9.11 -14.49
N GLU A 110 -2.75 9.74 -14.69
CA GLU A 110 -3.75 9.96 -13.64
C GLU A 110 -4.29 8.63 -13.10
N TYR A 111 -4.64 7.69 -13.95
CA TYR A 111 -5.15 6.39 -13.53
C TYR A 111 -4.05 5.48 -12.95
N GLN A 112 -2.82 5.60 -13.44
CA GLN A 112 -1.68 4.94 -12.82
C GLN A 112 -1.42 5.50 -11.41
N ASP A 113 -1.52 6.82 -11.22
CA ASP A 113 -1.39 7.47 -9.91
C ASP A 113 -2.49 7.04 -8.94
N TYR A 114 -3.75 7.00 -9.38
CA TYR A 114 -4.84 6.45 -8.57
C TYR A 114 -4.55 5.00 -8.15
N MET A 115 -4.17 4.15 -9.08
CA MET A 115 -3.93 2.74 -8.79
C MET A 115 -2.77 2.55 -7.82
N ARG A 116 -1.64 3.24 -8.00
CA ARG A 116 -0.51 3.19 -7.06
C ARG A 116 -0.91 3.73 -5.68
N THR A 117 -1.62 4.85 -5.63
CA THR A 117 -2.09 5.46 -4.38
C THR A 117 -2.99 4.51 -3.59
N TYR A 118 -3.97 3.90 -4.25
CA TYR A 118 -4.90 2.99 -3.57
C TYR A 118 -4.29 1.61 -3.30
N CYS A 119 -3.35 1.14 -4.12
CA CYS A 119 -2.55 -0.04 -3.81
C CYS A 119 -1.76 0.16 -2.51
N HIS A 120 -1.04 1.28 -2.39
CA HIS A 120 -0.31 1.62 -1.16
C HIS A 120 -1.25 1.76 0.05
N LEU A 121 -2.38 2.46 -0.11
CA LEU A 121 -3.33 2.70 0.97
C LEU A 121 -3.95 1.41 1.52
N TYR A 122 -4.25 0.46 0.64
CA TYR A 122 -4.95 -0.77 1.01
C TYR A 122 -4.04 -2.01 1.09
N GLY A 123 -2.73 -1.86 0.92
CA GLY A 123 -1.77 -2.96 0.99
C GLY A 123 -1.92 -3.98 -0.16
N CYS A 124 -2.31 -3.53 -1.34
CA CYS A 124 -2.37 -4.34 -2.55
C CYS A 124 -1.11 -4.12 -3.39
N PRO A 125 -0.36 -5.15 -3.79
CA PRO A 125 0.75 -4.97 -4.74
C PRO A 125 0.25 -4.40 -6.07
N TYR A 126 0.91 -3.34 -6.57
CA TYR A 126 0.55 -2.70 -7.82
C TYR A 126 0.53 -3.67 -9.03
N PRO A 127 1.52 -4.60 -9.18
CA PRO A 127 1.46 -5.62 -10.23
C PRO A 127 0.23 -6.53 -10.15
N LEU A 128 -0.24 -6.86 -8.93
CA LEU A 128 -1.44 -7.68 -8.74
C LEU A 128 -2.71 -6.93 -9.18
N ALA A 129 -2.80 -5.64 -8.87
CA ALA A 129 -3.90 -4.81 -9.34
C ALA A 129 -3.93 -4.70 -10.87
N LEU A 130 -2.75 -4.52 -11.51
CA LEU A 130 -2.62 -4.54 -12.97
C LEU A 130 -3.01 -5.89 -13.56
N ALA A 131 -2.60 -7.01 -12.96
CA ALA A 131 -2.91 -8.35 -13.45
C ALA A 131 -4.42 -8.65 -13.45
N VAL A 132 -5.11 -8.23 -12.40
CA VAL A 132 -6.58 -8.37 -12.34
C VAL A 132 -7.25 -7.45 -13.35
N ALA A 133 -6.87 -6.17 -13.44
CA ALA A 133 -7.43 -5.23 -14.41
C ALA A 133 -7.19 -5.66 -15.87
N ASP A 134 -6.02 -6.24 -16.15
CA ASP A 134 -5.67 -6.83 -17.44
C ASP A 134 -6.64 -7.94 -17.83
N TRP A 135 -6.87 -8.90 -16.95
CA TRP A 135 -7.79 -10.00 -17.20
C TRP A 135 -9.24 -9.52 -17.33
N GLU A 136 -9.71 -8.69 -16.42
CA GLU A 136 -11.10 -8.21 -16.39
C GLU A 136 -11.46 -7.41 -17.65
N THR A 137 -10.49 -6.74 -18.26
CA THR A 137 -10.67 -5.95 -19.48
C THR A 137 -10.10 -6.60 -20.74
N ARG A 138 -9.57 -7.82 -20.64
CA ARG A 138 -8.90 -8.52 -21.76
C ARG A 138 -7.76 -7.69 -22.37
N GLY A 139 -6.93 -7.12 -21.53
CA GLY A 139 -5.78 -6.29 -21.91
C GLY A 139 -6.13 -4.88 -22.40
N GLN A 140 -7.40 -4.48 -22.42
CA GLN A 140 -7.82 -3.18 -22.97
C GLN A 140 -7.77 -2.05 -21.95
N PHE A 141 -7.78 -2.34 -20.64
CA PHE A 141 -7.84 -1.37 -19.54
C PHE A 141 -8.93 -0.30 -19.74
N ASN A 142 -10.08 -0.72 -20.26
CA ASN A 142 -11.19 0.17 -20.57
C ASN A 142 -11.94 0.57 -19.30
N MET A 143 -11.85 1.85 -18.93
CA MET A 143 -12.55 2.41 -17.76
C MET A 143 -14.07 2.40 -17.90
N ASP A 144 -14.59 2.41 -19.11
CA ASP A 144 -16.04 2.40 -19.41
C ASP A 144 -16.57 1.01 -19.69
N ALA A 145 -15.78 -0.05 -19.43
CA ALA A 145 -16.21 -1.42 -19.64
C ALA A 145 -17.41 -1.75 -18.75
N ILE A 146 -18.45 -2.35 -19.35
CA ILE A 146 -19.63 -2.85 -18.64
C ILE A 146 -19.79 -4.32 -18.97
N GLY A 147 -19.80 -5.16 -17.93
CA GLY A 147 -20.04 -6.59 -18.04
C GLY A 147 -21.50 -6.97 -18.12
N PRO A 148 -21.81 -8.26 -18.39
CA PRO A 148 -23.19 -8.73 -18.63
C PRO A 148 -24.11 -8.60 -17.41
N ALA A 149 -23.59 -8.64 -16.19
CA ALA A 149 -24.36 -8.47 -14.95
C ALA A 149 -24.24 -7.03 -14.38
N GLY A 150 -23.75 -6.08 -15.19
CA GLY A 150 -23.59 -4.69 -14.79
C GLY A 150 -22.27 -4.41 -14.06
N GLU A 151 -21.31 -5.34 -14.14
CA GLU A 151 -19.96 -5.10 -13.65
C GLU A 151 -19.35 -3.90 -14.38
N ALA A 152 -18.66 -3.02 -13.65
CA ALA A 152 -18.18 -1.76 -14.20
C ALA A 152 -16.67 -1.58 -14.10
N GLY A 153 -16.10 -0.85 -15.06
CA GLY A 153 -14.75 -0.34 -15.09
C GLY A 153 -13.66 -1.38 -15.25
N ILE A 154 -12.41 -0.99 -15.01
CA ILE A 154 -11.25 -1.88 -15.22
C ILE A 154 -11.19 -3.04 -14.24
N PHE A 155 -11.81 -2.91 -13.09
CA PHE A 155 -11.88 -3.96 -12.09
C PHE A 155 -13.17 -4.79 -12.17
N GLN A 156 -14.05 -4.51 -13.14
CA GLN A 156 -15.34 -5.21 -13.32
C GLN A 156 -16.07 -5.44 -11.99
N LEU A 157 -16.23 -4.33 -11.23
CA LEU A 157 -16.87 -4.39 -9.92
C LEU A 157 -18.36 -4.68 -10.08
N ASN A 158 -18.79 -5.82 -9.54
CA ASN A 158 -20.20 -6.23 -9.59
C ASN A 158 -21.03 -5.36 -8.65
N PRO A 159 -22.14 -4.75 -9.10
CA PRO A 159 -22.99 -3.93 -8.25
C PRO A 159 -23.68 -4.72 -7.12
N GLY A 160 -23.82 -6.02 -7.28
CA GLY A 160 -24.59 -6.86 -6.37
C GLY A 160 -26.11 -6.68 -6.47
N PRO A 161 -26.88 -7.45 -5.71
CA PRO A 161 -28.33 -7.30 -5.68
C PRO A 161 -28.72 -5.89 -5.24
N ASN A 162 -29.46 -5.17 -6.08
CA ASN A 162 -29.89 -3.78 -5.81
C ASN A 162 -28.75 -2.79 -5.47
N GLY A 163 -27.56 -3.02 -6.01
CA GLY A 163 -26.41 -2.14 -5.78
C GLY A 163 -25.70 -2.30 -4.43
N THR A 164 -25.99 -3.36 -3.69
CA THR A 164 -25.47 -3.55 -2.32
C THR A 164 -23.94 -3.62 -2.26
N TYR A 165 -23.28 -4.27 -3.24
CA TYR A 165 -21.81 -4.38 -3.22
C TYR A 165 -21.13 -3.06 -3.59
N HIS A 166 -21.73 -2.25 -4.49
CA HIS A 166 -21.23 -0.90 -4.74
C HIS A 166 -21.39 -0.02 -3.50
N ALA A 167 -22.53 -0.09 -2.80
CA ALA A 167 -22.71 0.66 -1.55
C ALA A 167 -21.72 0.24 -0.45
N GLU A 168 -21.36 -1.04 -0.36
CA GLU A 168 -20.31 -1.51 0.57
C GLU A 168 -18.93 -0.97 0.19
N LEU A 169 -18.60 -0.94 -1.10
CA LEU A 169 -17.33 -0.37 -1.57
C LEU A 169 -17.27 1.14 -1.35
N GLU A 170 -18.35 1.85 -1.65
CA GLU A 170 -18.46 3.30 -1.39
C GLU A 170 -18.31 3.61 0.10
N ALA A 171 -18.94 2.84 0.96
CA ALA A 171 -18.81 2.99 2.41
C ALA A 171 -17.38 2.72 2.89
N ALA A 172 -16.64 1.81 2.24
CA ALA A 172 -15.26 1.45 2.61
C ALA A 172 -14.21 2.44 2.06
N THR A 173 -14.43 2.99 0.87
CA THR A 173 -13.46 3.84 0.16
C THR A 173 -13.79 5.32 0.20
N GLY A 174 -15.05 5.68 0.47
CA GLY A 174 -15.56 7.05 0.38
C GLY A 174 -15.80 7.52 -1.07
N LEU A 175 -15.72 6.62 -2.06
CA LEU A 175 -15.76 6.94 -3.49
C LEU A 175 -16.82 6.07 -4.20
N ASP A 176 -17.54 6.67 -5.17
CA ASP A 176 -18.49 5.97 -6.00
C ASP A 176 -17.79 4.97 -6.94
N PRO A 177 -18.02 3.63 -6.80
CA PRO A 177 -17.35 2.62 -7.61
C PRO A 177 -17.67 2.67 -9.12
N THR A 178 -18.63 3.48 -9.52
CA THR A 178 -18.97 3.68 -10.94
C THR A 178 -18.14 4.75 -11.62
N THR A 179 -17.40 5.55 -10.82
CA THR A 179 -16.42 6.53 -11.34
C THR A 179 -15.06 5.86 -11.59
N PRO A 180 -14.22 6.38 -12.50
CA PRO A 180 -12.88 5.83 -12.73
C PRO A 180 -12.04 5.71 -11.46
N GLU A 181 -11.96 6.76 -10.66
CA GLU A 181 -11.21 6.76 -9.39
C GLU A 181 -11.80 5.79 -8.38
N GLY A 182 -13.13 5.81 -8.19
CA GLY A 182 -13.81 4.92 -7.26
C GLY A 182 -13.75 3.45 -7.67
N ASN A 183 -13.72 3.16 -8.98
CA ASN A 183 -13.51 1.82 -9.51
C ASN A 183 -12.11 1.29 -9.15
N ILE A 184 -11.08 2.11 -9.38
CA ILE A 184 -9.71 1.77 -9.02
C ILE A 184 -9.58 1.60 -7.50
N ALA A 185 -10.09 2.53 -6.70
CA ALA A 185 -10.07 2.44 -5.24
C ALA A 185 -10.78 1.19 -4.72
N GLY A 186 -11.96 0.89 -5.24
CA GLY A 186 -12.76 -0.29 -4.86
C GLY A 186 -12.07 -1.61 -5.22
N GLY A 187 -11.45 -1.68 -6.41
CA GLY A 187 -10.66 -2.83 -6.85
C GLY A 187 -9.45 -3.07 -5.96
N CYS A 188 -8.64 -2.04 -5.72
CA CYS A 188 -7.46 -2.11 -4.84
C CYS A 188 -7.84 -2.46 -3.39
N TYR A 189 -8.92 -1.86 -2.85
CA TYR A 189 -9.45 -2.21 -1.53
C TYR A 189 -9.82 -3.68 -1.43
N LYS A 190 -10.56 -4.20 -2.40
CA LYS A 190 -11.00 -5.60 -2.43
C LYS A 190 -9.82 -6.56 -2.49
N LEU A 191 -8.83 -6.26 -3.35
CA LEU A 191 -7.60 -7.06 -3.48
C LEU A 191 -6.75 -7.02 -2.20
N GLY A 192 -6.51 -5.84 -1.63
CA GLY A 192 -5.76 -5.69 -0.38
C GLY A 192 -6.43 -6.39 0.79
N LYS A 193 -7.77 -6.28 0.92
CA LYS A 193 -8.54 -7.02 1.91
C LYS A 193 -8.38 -8.53 1.78
N TYR A 194 -8.45 -9.07 0.56
CA TYR A 194 -8.29 -10.49 0.33
C TYR A 194 -6.84 -10.94 0.56
N LEU A 195 -5.86 -10.11 0.20
CA LEU A 195 -4.46 -10.42 0.45
C LEU A 195 -4.14 -10.46 1.94
N ALA A 196 -4.69 -9.53 2.72
CA ALA A 196 -4.57 -9.53 4.17
C ALA A 196 -5.22 -10.77 4.83
N GLU A 197 -6.32 -11.30 4.23
CA GLU A 197 -7.02 -12.49 4.74
C GLU A 197 -6.33 -13.80 4.34
N TYR A 198 -5.86 -13.90 3.09
CA TYR A 198 -5.40 -15.18 2.54
C TYR A 198 -3.87 -15.27 2.38
N GLY A 199 -3.16 -14.17 2.28
CA GLY A 199 -1.70 -14.10 2.18
C GLY A 199 -1.09 -14.66 0.88
N ASP A 200 -1.92 -15.03 -0.10
CA ASP A 200 -1.51 -15.74 -1.32
C ASP A 200 -2.26 -15.22 -2.54
N ALA A 201 -1.52 -14.89 -3.61
CA ALA A 201 -2.09 -14.27 -4.82
C ALA A 201 -3.08 -15.20 -5.57
N ALA A 202 -2.85 -16.51 -5.57
CA ALA A 202 -3.76 -17.47 -6.20
C ALA A 202 -5.08 -17.53 -5.44
N MET A 203 -5.03 -17.52 -4.10
CA MET A 203 -6.22 -17.47 -3.26
C MET A 203 -6.98 -16.15 -3.43
N VAL A 204 -6.27 -15.02 -3.54
CA VAL A 204 -6.86 -13.70 -3.85
C VAL A 204 -7.59 -13.74 -5.19
N ALA A 205 -6.94 -14.23 -6.26
CA ALA A 205 -7.54 -14.34 -7.59
C ALA A 205 -8.80 -15.22 -7.58
N MET A 206 -8.76 -16.37 -6.90
CA MET A 206 -9.90 -17.25 -6.73
C MET A 206 -11.05 -16.56 -6.01
N ALA A 207 -10.77 -15.85 -4.90
CA ALA A 207 -11.76 -15.12 -4.12
C ALA A 207 -12.33 -13.93 -4.90
N TYR A 208 -11.50 -13.26 -5.71
CA TYR A 208 -11.96 -12.18 -6.58
C TYR A 208 -12.98 -12.67 -7.61
N ASN A 209 -12.66 -13.77 -8.28
CA ASN A 209 -13.49 -14.38 -9.34
C ASN A 209 -14.81 -14.99 -8.81
N ARG A 210 -14.73 -15.79 -7.74
CA ARG A 210 -15.88 -16.58 -7.25
C ARG A 210 -16.60 -15.93 -6.07
N GLY A 211 -16.11 -14.81 -5.55
CA GLY A 211 -16.48 -14.32 -4.23
C GLY A 211 -15.92 -15.21 -3.12
N GLN A 212 -15.82 -14.70 -1.89
CA GLN A 212 -15.24 -15.41 -0.76
C GLN A 212 -15.94 -16.75 -0.46
N ALA A 213 -17.26 -16.80 -0.51
CA ALA A 213 -18.01 -18.04 -0.24
C ALA A 213 -17.75 -19.11 -1.31
N GLY A 214 -17.75 -18.72 -2.59
CA GLY A 214 -17.47 -19.62 -3.70
C GLY A 214 -16.02 -20.13 -3.71
N ALA A 215 -15.05 -19.28 -3.34
CA ALA A 215 -13.68 -19.67 -3.20
C ALA A 215 -13.47 -20.68 -2.06
N ARG A 216 -14.03 -20.42 -0.88
CA ARG A 216 -13.96 -21.36 0.25
C ARG A 216 -14.53 -22.73 -0.09
N ALA A 217 -15.72 -22.76 -0.74
CA ALA A 217 -16.33 -24.02 -1.18
C ALA A 217 -15.44 -24.78 -2.19
N ALA A 218 -14.75 -24.05 -3.09
CA ALA A 218 -13.81 -24.65 -4.03
C ALA A 218 -12.60 -25.25 -3.29
N TRP A 219 -11.99 -24.53 -2.35
CA TRP A 219 -10.85 -25.02 -1.57
C TRP A 219 -11.22 -26.23 -0.70
N GLU A 220 -12.40 -26.23 -0.07
CA GLU A 220 -12.92 -27.40 0.67
C GLU A 220 -13.10 -28.63 -0.24
N ALA A 221 -13.42 -28.41 -1.52
CA ALA A 221 -13.48 -29.46 -2.54
C ALA A 221 -12.12 -29.85 -3.14
N GLY A 222 -11.00 -29.26 -2.66
CA GLY A 222 -9.66 -29.51 -3.15
C GLY A 222 -9.32 -28.77 -4.48
N ILE A 223 -10.15 -27.83 -4.93
CA ILE A 223 -9.94 -27.02 -6.12
C ILE A 223 -9.16 -25.76 -5.74
N THR A 224 -7.89 -25.66 -6.10
CA THR A 224 -6.98 -24.56 -5.73
C THR A 224 -6.72 -23.59 -6.87
N SER A 225 -7.05 -23.93 -8.12
CA SER A 225 -6.92 -23.06 -9.31
C SER A 225 -8.10 -23.20 -10.27
N ASN A 226 -8.20 -22.27 -11.19
CA ASN A 226 -9.08 -22.29 -12.35
C ASN A 226 -8.48 -21.40 -13.46
N ASP A 227 -9.07 -21.35 -14.64
CA ASP A 227 -8.58 -20.57 -15.78
C ASP A 227 -8.36 -19.08 -15.43
N TYR A 228 -9.22 -18.51 -14.57
CA TYR A 228 -9.06 -17.14 -14.08
C TYR A 228 -7.80 -16.98 -13.22
N THR A 229 -7.66 -17.85 -12.23
CA THR A 229 -6.51 -17.83 -11.31
C THR A 229 -5.19 -17.98 -12.09
N ASP A 230 -5.12 -18.96 -12.97
CA ASP A 230 -3.92 -19.26 -13.74
C ASP A 230 -3.53 -18.07 -14.64
N ALA A 231 -4.52 -17.46 -15.31
CA ALA A 231 -4.28 -16.31 -16.16
C ALA A 231 -3.90 -15.03 -15.38
N VAL A 232 -4.50 -14.80 -14.21
CA VAL A 232 -4.10 -13.67 -13.34
C VAL A 232 -2.67 -13.85 -12.82
N LEU A 233 -2.26 -15.08 -12.46
CA LEU A 233 -0.88 -15.34 -12.02
C LEU A 233 0.12 -15.15 -13.15
N GLU A 234 -0.19 -15.61 -14.36
CA GLU A 234 0.66 -15.35 -15.54
C GLU A 234 0.77 -13.85 -15.84
N ALA A 235 -0.33 -13.12 -15.73
CA ALA A 235 -0.33 -11.67 -15.87
C ALA A 235 0.47 -10.98 -14.75
N LEU A 236 0.39 -11.47 -13.52
CA LEU A 236 1.15 -10.95 -12.38
C LEU A 236 2.66 -11.05 -12.63
N GLU A 237 3.18 -12.22 -13.02
CA GLU A 237 4.60 -12.41 -13.36
C GLU A 237 5.06 -11.43 -14.46
N ARG A 238 4.24 -11.25 -15.49
CA ARG A 238 4.50 -10.29 -16.57
C ARG A 238 4.55 -8.85 -16.09
N TRP A 239 3.58 -8.44 -15.25
CA TRP A 239 3.54 -7.09 -14.71
C TRP A 239 4.64 -6.83 -13.68
N GLU A 240 5.01 -7.81 -12.85
CA GLU A 240 6.17 -7.71 -11.96
C GLU A 240 7.45 -7.41 -12.75
N CYS A 241 7.70 -8.10 -13.84
CA CYS A 241 8.85 -7.81 -14.72
C CYS A 241 8.77 -6.43 -15.38
N THR A 242 7.56 -5.91 -15.61
CA THR A 242 7.35 -4.66 -16.36
C THR A 242 7.45 -3.42 -15.47
N VAL A 243 6.96 -3.49 -14.21
CA VAL A 243 6.83 -2.31 -13.35
C VAL A 243 7.71 -2.32 -12.10
N ASN A 244 8.43 -3.43 -11.80
CA ASN A 244 9.35 -3.55 -10.66
C ASN A 244 10.68 -2.81 -10.85
N ALA A 245 10.86 -2.07 -11.94
CA ALA A 245 12.02 -1.20 -12.08
C ALA A 245 12.00 -0.01 -11.09
N TRP A 246 10.87 0.21 -10.41
CA TRP A 246 10.73 1.25 -9.40
C TRP A 246 10.97 0.69 -7.99
N ALA A 247 12.15 0.96 -7.44
CA ALA A 247 12.62 0.49 -6.13
C ALA A 247 12.08 1.33 -4.94
N GLY A 248 10.85 1.80 -5.00
CA GLY A 248 10.23 2.67 -3.98
C GLY A 248 9.13 2.00 -3.14
N GLU A 249 8.92 0.70 -3.28
CA GLU A 249 7.99 -0.10 -2.45
C GLU A 249 8.70 -0.88 -1.36
#